data_5792f42b731a9cd78c5479915a1de230
#
_entry.id   5792f42b731a9cd78c5479915a1de230
#
_cell.length_a   1.000
_cell.length_b   1.000
_cell.length_c   1.000
_cell.angle_alpha   90.00
_cell.angle_beta   90.00
_cell.angle_gamma   90.00
#
_symmetry.space_group_name_H-M   'P 1'
#
loop_
_entity.id
_entity.type
_entity.pdbx_description
1 polymer ?
#
loop_
_entity_poly.entity_id
_entity_poly.type
_entity_poly.pdbx_seq_one_letter_code
_entity_poly.pdbx_strand_id
1 'polypeptide(L)'
;MKRVKIITIAIVAIVLSSIVFLGVALAQGEAQPSDPEAYYKAKCVACHGQTAEKRFDASLTDEQYLDAIMKGKKPEKPPNMPAYGEKGVTADQAKALLDYMKKLRTAK
;
A
#
# COMPACT_ATOMS: atom_id res chain seq x y z
N MET A 1 -30.11 -46.50 -0.18
CA MET A 1 -30.07 -45.29 0.65
C MET A 1 -28.65 -44.89 1.09
N LYS A 2 -27.77 -45.81 1.45
CA LYS A 2 -26.39 -45.45 1.88
C LYS A 2 -25.58 -44.77 0.77
N ARG A 3 -25.70 -45.20 -0.48
CA ARG A 3 -24.95 -44.61 -1.63
C ARG A 3 -25.38 -43.18 -1.96
N VAL A 4 -26.67 -42.89 -1.82
CA VAL A 4 -27.19 -41.52 -2.08
C VAL A 4 -26.66 -40.54 -1.02
N LYS A 5 -26.60 -40.92 0.25
CA LYS A 5 -26.06 -40.12 1.33
C LYS A 5 -24.56 -39.82 1.16
N ILE A 6 -23.77 -40.77 0.69
CA ILE A 6 -22.35 -40.60 0.42
C ILE A 6 -22.12 -39.61 -0.74
N ILE A 7 -22.90 -39.75 -1.80
CA ILE A 7 -22.83 -38.84 -2.97
C ILE A 7 -23.21 -37.43 -2.59
N THR A 8 -24.24 -37.24 -1.76
CA THR A 8 -24.66 -35.89 -1.28
C THR A 8 -23.60 -35.25 -0.43
N ILE A 9 -22.96 -35.97 0.48
CA ILE A 9 -21.88 -35.49 1.34
C ILE A 9 -20.66 -35.09 0.50
N ALA A 10 -20.30 -35.88 -0.52
CA ALA A 10 -19.19 -35.59 -1.41
C ALA A 10 -19.41 -34.30 -2.23
N ILE A 11 -20.63 -34.10 -2.75
CA ILE A 11 -20.98 -32.91 -3.50
C ILE A 11 -20.92 -31.65 -2.62
N VAL A 12 -21.45 -31.72 -1.39
CA VAL A 12 -21.40 -30.60 -0.44
C VAL A 12 -19.98 -30.27 -0.07
N ALA A 13 -19.10 -31.23 0.16
CA ALA A 13 -17.69 -31.01 0.46
C ALA A 13 -16.93 -30.34 -0.69
N ILE A 14 -17.21 -30.71 -1.94
CA ILE A 14 -16.59 -30.11 -3.14
C ILE A 14 -17.07 -28.67 -3.31
N VAL A 15 -18.35 -28.38 -3.11
CA VAL A 15 -18.88 -27.00 -3.22
C VAL A 15 -18.32 -26.09 -2.15
N LEU A 16 -18.21 -26.54 -0.89
CA LEU A 16 -17.60 -25.78 0.19
C LEU A 16 -16.11 -25.51 -0.04
N SER A 17 -15.38 -26.49 -0.56
CA SER A 17 -13.96 -26.33 -0.91
C SER A 17 -13.75 -25.31 -2.04
N SER A 18 -14.64 -25.24 -3.01
CA SER A 18 -14.57 -24.29 -4.11
C SER A 18 -14.82 -22.84 -3.67
N ILE A 19 -15.68 -22.63 -2.68
CA ILE A 19 -15.98 -21.28 -2.14
C ILE A 19 -14.78 -20.74 -1.36
N VAL A 20 -14.07 -21.57 -0.61
CA VAL A 20 -12.87 -21.18 0.12
C VAL A 20 -11.74 -20.78 -0.85
N PHE A 21 -11.58 -21.48 -1.98
CA PHE A 21 -10.55 -21.18 -2.96
C PHE A 21 -10.81 -19.87 -3.74
N LEU A 22 -12.07 -19.51 -3.96
CA LEU A 22 -12.42 -18.27 -4.64
C LEU A 22 -12.23 -17.03 -3.77
N GLY A 23 -12.36 -17.18 -2.45
CA GLY A 23 -12.18 -16.09 -1.48
C GLY A 23 -10.74 -15.61 -1.31
N VAL A 24 -9.76 -16.45 -1.59
CA VAL A 24 -8.32 -16.13 -1.47
C VAL A 24 -7.79 -15.36 -2.68
N ALA A 25 -8.42 -15.48 -3.84
CA ALA A 25 -7.97 -14.87 -5.09
C ALA A 25 -8.33 -13.37 -5.19
N LEU A 26 -9.24 -12.85 -4.37
CA LEU A 26 -9.68 -11.45 -4.41
C LEU A 26 -8.95 -10.53 -3.41
N ALA A 27 -8.03 -11.06 -2.61
CA ALA A 27 -7.23 -10.30 -1.66
C ALA A 27 -5.89 -9.81 -2.25
N GLN A 28 -5.75 -9.81 -3.57
CA GLN A 28 -4.53 -9.34 -4.23
C GLN A 28 -4.71 -7.91 -4.70
N GLY A 29 -4.06 -6.97 -4.06
CA GLY A 29 -3.63 -5.83 -4.81
C GLY A 29 -3.67 -4.45 -4.22
N GLU A 30 -3.86 -4.23 -2.93
CA GLU A 30 -3.46 -2.93 -2.40
C GLU A 30 -2.04 -3.01 -1.84
N ALA A 31 -1.15 -2.17 -2.39
CA ALA A 31 0.19 -2.04 -1.87
C ALA A 31 0.12 -1.71 -0.38
N GLN A 32 0.63 -2.62 0.45
CA GLN A 32 0.55 -2.46 1.89
C GLN A 32 1.61 -1.46 2.36
N PRO A 33 1.27 -0.58 3.31
CA PRO A 33 2.23 0.35 3.88
C PRO A 33 3.45 -0.32 4.55
N SER A 34 3.38 -1.61 4.84
CA SER A 34 4.50 -2.41 5.38
C SER A 34 5.62 -2.66 4.38
N ASP A 35 5.36 -2.55 3.07
CA ASP A 35 6.37 -2.60 2.02
C ASP A 35 6.54 -1.18 1.44
N PRO A 36 7.59 -0.43 1.85
CA PRO A 36 7.77 0.95 1.42
C PRO A 36 8.05 1.06 -0.08
N GLU A 37 8.70 0.09 -0.70
CA GLU A 37 8.97 0.09 -2.13
C GLU A 37 7.69 -0.07 -2.94
N ALA A 38 6.89 -1.11 -2.65
CA ALA A 38 5.64 -1.36 -3.34
C ALA A 38 4.64 -0.21 -3.11
N TYR A 39 4.57 0.30 -1.89
CA TYR A 39 3.70 1.41 -1.55
C TYR A 39 4.11 2.70 -2.27
N TYR A 40 5.40 3.02 -2.32
CA TYR A 40 5.92 4.17 -3.05
C TYR A 40 5.58 4.09 -4.54
N LYS A 41 5.82 2.95 -5.17
CA LYS A 41 5.49 2.72 -6.59
C LYS A 41 4.00 2.89 -6.88
N ALA A 42 3.15 2.43 -5.98
CA ALA A 42 1.69 2.48 -6.17
C ALA A 42 1.07 3.86 -5.87
N LYS A 43 1.60 4.60 -4.90
CA LYS A 43 0.92 5.78 -4.34
C LYS A 43 1.70 7.09 -4.47
N CYS A 44 3.02 7.05 -4.65
CA CYS A 44 3.87 8.23 -4.56
C CYS A 44 4.52 8.62 -5.89
N VAL A 45 4.88 7.64 -6.73
CA VAL A 45 5.61 7.85 -7.99
C VAL A 45 4.92 8.85 -8.92
N ALA A 46 3.61 8.85 -9.00
CA ALA A 46 2.87 9.73 -9.91
C ALA A 46 3.19 11.22 -9.70
N CYS A 47 3.46 11.62 -8.46
CA CYS A 47 3.80 13.00 -8.10
C CYS A 47 5.28 13.20 -7.81
N HIS A 48 5.96 12.21 -7.22
CA HIS A 48 7.34 12.34 -6.78
C HIS A 48 8.39 11.81 -7.78
N GLY A 49 7.96 11.09 -8.82
CA GLY A 49 8.86 10.49 -9.81
C GLY A 49 9.48 9.17 -9.33
N GLN A 50 10.15 8.46 -10.24
CA GLN A 50 10.69 7.13 -9.98
C GLN A 50 11.86 7.13 -9.00
N THR A 51 12.60 8.21 -8.94
CA THR A 51 13.76 8.41 -8.05
C THR A 51 13.51 9.48 -7.00
N ALA A 52 12.26 9.77 -6.68
CA ALA A 52 11.84 10.84 -5.78
C ALA A 52 12.44 12.22 -6.14
N GLU A 53 12.66 12.45 -7.44
CA GLU A 53 13.31 13.66 -7.94
C GLU A 53 12.38 14.87 -7.98
N LYS A 54 11.06 14.65 -7.96
CA LYS A 54 10.06 15.71 -8.04
C LYS A 54 9.48 16.02 -6.66
N ARG A 55 9.29 17.29 -6.38
CA ARG A 55 8.60 17.78 -5.19
C ARG A 55 9.22 17.30 -3.86
N PHE A 56 10.52 17.03 -3.88
CA PHE A 56 11.30 16.68 -2.71
C PHE A 56 12.18 17.88 -2.33
N ASP A 57 11.90 18.48 -1.20
CA ASP A 57 12.67 19.61 -0.67
C ASP A 57 13.72 19.13 0.33
N ALA A 58 14.98 19.04 -0.11
CA ALA A 58 16.08 18.54 0.69
C ALA A 58 16.42 19.44 1.93
N SER A 59 15.83 20.63 2.02
CA SER A 59 16.04 21.53 3.16
C SER A 59 15.14 21.21 4.36
N LEU A 60 14.12 20.36 4.18
CA LEU A 60 13.20 19.99 5.25
C LEU A 60 13.85 18.97 6.20
N THR A 61 13.49 19.04 7.47
CA THR A 61 13.87 18.04 8.47
C THR A 61 13.04 16.76 8.31
N ASP A 62 13.50 15.67 8.90
CA ASP A 62 12.77 14.39 8.86
C ASP A 62 11.38 14.51 9.50
N GLU A 63 11.25 15.26 10.58
CA GLU A 63 9.97 15.53 11.24
C GLU A 63 9.00 16.26 10.30
N GLN A 64 9.49 17.22 9.53
CA GLN A 64 8.67 17.95 8.55
C GLN A 64 8.22 17.06 7.41
N TYR A 65 9.07 16.12 6.96
CA TYR A 65 8.69 15.12 5.98
C TYR A 65 7.65 14.14 6.53
N LEU A 66 7.86 13.64 7.75
CA LEU A 66 6.91 12.73 8.40
C LEU A 66 5.55 13.40 8.60
N ASP A 67 5.55 14.65 9.03
CA ASP A 67 4.32 15.45 9.16
C ASP A 67 3.60 15.61 7.80
N ALA A 68 4.35 15.89 6.74
CA ALA A 68 3.80 15.98 5.39
C ALA A 68 3.20 14.66 4.88
N ILE A 69 3.83 13.52 5.17
CA ILE A 69 3.30 12.19 4.80
C ILE A 69 2.03 11.90 5.60
N MET A 70 2.06 12.15 6.90
CA MET A 70 0.95 11.81 7.80
C MET A 70 -0.27 12.72 7.62
N LYS A 71 -0.05 14.02 7.50
CA LYS A 71 -1.11 15.05 7.45
C LYS A 71 -1.39 15.58 6.05
N GLY A 72 -0.54 15.26 5.08
CA GLY A 72 -0.64 15.80 3.73
C GLY A 72 -0.15 17.24 3.63
N LYS A 73 -0.16 17.76 2.40
CA LYS A 73 0.14 19.18 2.11
C LYS A 73 -0.85 19.74 1.09
N LYS A 74 -1.27 20.98 1.31
CA LYS A 74 -2.08 21.77 0.37
C LYS A 74 -1.24 22.96 -0.11
N PRO A 75 -0.45 22.80 -1.18
CA PRO A 75 0.27 23.91 -1.78
C PRO A 75 -0.71 24.90 -2.45
N GLU A 76 -0.24 26.12 -2.73
CA GLU A 76 -1.05 27.12 -3.44
C GLU A 76 -1.52 26.65 -4.83
N LYS A 77 -0.71 25.80 -5.48
CA LYS A 77 -1.03 25.20 -6.77
C LYS A 77 -1.19 23.68 -6.62
N PRO A 78 -2.32 23.10 -7.09
CA PRO A 78 -2.51 21.66 -7.07
C PRO A 78 -1.43 20.92 -7.91
N PRO A 79 -1.24 19.61 -7.69
CA PRO A 79 -2.02 18.71 -6.85
C PRO A 79 -1.63 18.76 -5.37
N ASN A 80 -2.62 18.48 -4.51
CA ASN A 80 -2.40 18.34 -3.08
C ASN A 80 -1.77 16.97 -2.76
N MET A 81 -0.92 16.93 -1.73
CA MET A 81 -0.46 15.66 -1.17
C MET A 81 -1.49 15.14 -0.16
N PRO A 82 -2.02 13.93 -0.34
CA PRO A 82 -3.00 13.37 0.59
C PRO A 82 -2.41 13.12 1.98
N ALA A 83 -3.26 13.10 3.01
CA ALA A 83 -2.90 12.69 4.36
C ALA A 83 -2.88 11.17 4.45
N TYR A 84 -1.72 10.56 4.36
CA TYR A 84 -1.59 9.10 4.37
C TYR A 84 -1.82 8.48 5.75
N GLY A 85 -1.66 9.24 6.84
CA GLY A 85 -2.07 8.80 8.17
C GLY A 85 -3.54 8.45 8.26
N GLU A 86 -4.41 9.20 7.60
CA GLU A 86 -5.85 8.92 7.50
C GLU A 86 -6.15 7.68 6.64
N LYS A 87 -5.21 7.26 5.81
CA LYS A 87 -5.30 6.07 4.94
C LYS A 87 -4.67 4.83 5.58
N GLY A 88 -4.35 4.87 6.86
CA GLY A 88 -3.84 3.75 7.63
C GLY A 88 -2.31 3.60 7.66
N VAL A 89 -1.55 4.57 7.15
CA VAL A 89 -0.09 4.60 7.29
C VAL A 89 0.28 5.00 8.72
N THR A 90 1.07 4.19 9.39
CA THR A 90 1.60 4.49 10.72
C THR A 90 2.83 5.40 10.66
N ALA A 91 3.24 5.98 11.78
CA ALA A 91 4.46 6.80 11.86
C ALA A 91 5.72 6.02 11.45
N ASP A 92 5.84 4.74 11.87
CA ASP A 92 6.96 3.87 11.49
C ASP A 92 6.97 3.57 10.00
N GLN A 93 5.80 3.34 9.40
CA GLN A 93 5.65 3.13 7.96
C GLN A 93 5.97 4.41 7.18
N ALA A 94 5.55 5.57 7.67
CA ALA A 94 5.92 6.87 7.09
C ALA A 94 7.43 7.10 7.12
N LYS A 95 8.09 6.72 8.22
CA LYS A 95 9.54 6.76 8.33
C LYS A 95 10.22 5.85 7.31
N ALA A 96 9.74 4.61 7.17
CA ALA A 96 10.26 3.68 6.17
C ALA A 96 10.10 4.20 4.73
N LEU A 97 8.98 4.87 4.43
CA LEU A 97 8.76 5.53 3.14
C LEU A 97 9.74 6.68 2.91
N LEU A 98 9.97 7.51 3.91
CA LEU A 98 10.95 8.60 3.83
C LEU A 98 12.37 8.07 3.60
N ASP A 99 12.78 7.05 4.34
CA ASP A 99 14.09 6.41 4.20
C ASP A 99 14.25 5.80 2.79
N TYR A 100 13.19 5.19 2.26
CA TYR A 100 13.17 4.67 0.90
C TYR A 100 13.33 5.79 -0.15
N MET A 101 12.61 6.90 0.00
CA MET A 101 12.72 8.06 -0.90
C MET A 101 14.13 8.64 -0.88
N LYS A 102 14.74 8.77 0.28
CA LYS A 102 16.16 9.22 0.42
C LYS A 102 17.11 8.27 -0.30
N LYS A 103 16.92 6.96 -0.12
CA LYS A 103 17.71 5.94 -0.80
C LYS A 103 17.58 6.04 -2.32
N LEU A 104 16.39 6.25 -2.85
CA LEU A 104 16.18 6.45 -4.29
C LEU A 104 16.95 7.65 -4.83
N ARG A 105 17.03 8.74 -4.07
CA ARG A 105 17.73 9.98 -4.46
C ARG A 105 19.24 9.82 -4.44
N THR A 106 19.78 8.98 -3.57
CA THR A 106 21.23 8.74 -3.44
C THR A 106 21.75 7.64 -4.35
N ALA A 107 20.88 6.84 -4.95
CA ALA A 107 21.23 5.71 -5.83
C ALA A 107 21.54 6.12 -7.30
N LYS A 108 21.81 7.40 -7.57
CA LYS A 108 22.19 7.90 -8.90
C LYS A 108 23.68 7.77 -9.16
#